data_807291d0c606af8d305b149d36df8901
#
_entry.id   807291d0c606af8d305b149d36df8901
#
_cell.length_a   1.000
_cell.length_b   1.000
_cell.length_c   1.000
_cell.angle_alpha   90.00
_cell.angle_beta   90.00
_cell.angle_gamma   90.00
#
_symmetry.space_group_name_H-M   'P 1'
#
loop_
_entity.id
_entity.type
_entity.pdbx_description
1 polymer ?
#
loop_
_entity_poly.entity_id
_entity_poly.type
_entity_poly.pdbx_seq_one_letter_code
_entity_poly.pdbx_strand_id
1 'polypeptide(L)' 'MKPKVDKDLCIGCGACVFLCPEVFKIGNDGKSEVILEVDYKENKAGIQKAVENCPVQAISVE' A
#
# COMPACT_ATOMS: atom_id res chain seq x y z
N MET A 1 12.09 -5.90 -3.70
CA MET A 1 10.63 -5.78 -3.52
C MET A 1 10.23 -4.32 -3.51
N LYS A 2 9.35 -3.94 -4.42
CA LYS A 2 8.90 -2.56 -4.54
C LYS A 2 7.39 -2.53 -4.69
N PRO A 3 6.66 -2.00 -3.69
CA PRO A 3 5.20 -1.98 -3.77
C PRO A 3 4.70 -0.89 -4.71
N LYS A 4 3.54 -1.14 -5.31
CA LYS A 4 2.84 -0.18 -6.17
C LYS A 4 1.37 -0.18 -5.85
N VAL A 5 0.74 0.97 -5.98
CA VAL A 5 -0.71 1.11 -5.84
C VAL A 5 -1.28 1.55 -7.19
N ASP A 6 -2.24 0.78 -7.68
CA ASP A 6 -3.00 1.15 -8.88
C ASP A 6 -4.16 2.06 -8.44
N LYS A 7 -4.01 3.33 -8.71
CA LYS A 7 -5.00 4.32 -8.25
C LYS A 7 -6.35 4.20 -8.95
N ASP A 8 -6.39 3.57 -10.11
CA ASP A 8 -7.65 3.31 -10.79
C ASP A 8 -8.47 2.23 -10.09
N LEU A 9 -7.79 1.29 -9.42
CA LEU A 9 -8.44 0.22 -8.68
C LEU A 9 -8.67 0.57 -7.21
N CYS A 10 -7.82 1.42 -6.64
CA CYS A 10 -7.89 1.77 -5.23
C CYS A 10 -9.19 2.53 -4.91
N ILE A 11 -9.88 2.07 -3.87
CA ILE A 11 -11.14 2.67 -3.43
C ILE A 11 -10.99 3.56 -2.19
N GLY A 12 -9.76 3.76 -1.72
CA GLY A 12 -9.50 4.59 -0.55
C GLY A 12 -9.98 4.01 0.76
N CYS A 13 -10.07 2.69 0.87
CA CYS A 13 -10.59 2.02 2.08
C CYS A 13 -9.64 2.13 3.28
N GLY A 14 -8.37 2.46 3.05
CA GLY A 14 -7.39 2.64 4.11
C GLY A 14 -6.84 1.36 4.72
N ALA A 15 -7.20 0.18 4.22
CA ALA A 15 -6.74 -1.08 4.78
C ALA A 15 -5.21 -1.19 4.76
N CYS A 16 -4.58 -0.82 3.65
CA CYS A 16 -3.12 -0.87 3.53
C CYS A 16 -2.44 0.10 4.49
N VAL A 17 -3.02 1.27 4.68
CA VAL A 17 -2.48 2.27 5.62
C VAL A 17 -2.61 1.76 7.05
N PHE A 18 -3.72 1.10 7.38
CA PHE A 18 -3.92 0.50 8.69
C PHE A 18 -2.91 -0.62 8.95
N LEU A 19 -2.65 -1.46 7.96
CA LEU A 19 -1.77 -2.62 8.11
C LEU A 19 -0.29 -2.25 8.04
N CYS A 20 0.07 -1.27 7.24
CA CYS A 20 1.46 -0.88 7.07
C CYS A 20 1.61 0.64 6.90
N PRO A 21 1.40 1.41 7.98
CA PRO A 21 1.46 2.88 7.91
C PRO A 21 2.85 3.41 7.59
N GLU A 22 3.90 2.61 7.79
CA GLU A 22 5.26 3.00 7.45
C GLU A 22 5.50 3.06 5.94
N VAL A 23 4.70 2.35 5.16
CA VAL A 23 4.89 2.24 3.71
C VAL A 23 3.78 2.92 2.92
N PHE A 24 2.57 2.94 3.45
CA PHE A 24 1.40 3.47 2.75
C PHE A 24 0.79 4.66 3.49
N LYS A 25 0.27 5.60 2.72
CA LYS A 25 -0.48 6.75 3.25
C LYS A 25 -1.62 7.08 2.30
N ILE A 26 -2.59 7.84 2.78
CA ILE A 26 -3.68 8.34 1.94
C ILE A 26 -3.23 9.65 1.31
N GLY A 27 -3.27 9.72 -0.01
CA GLY A 27 -2.93 10.94 -0.75
C GLY A 27 -4.06 11.95 -0.80
N ASN A 28 -3.78 13.08 -1.45
CA ASN A 28 -4.76 14.16 -1.59
C ASN A 28 -5.99 13.77 -2.41
N ASP A 29 -5.86 12.74 -3.22
CA ASP A 29 -6.96 12.21 -4.05
C ASP A 29 -7.84 11.22 -3.28
N GLY A 30 -7.57 10.98 -1.99
CA GLY A 30 -8.31 10.04 -1.16
C GLY A 30 -7.93 8.58 -1.39
N LYS A 31 -6.89 8.33 -2.17
CA LYS A 31 -6.41 6.99 -2.48
C LYS A 31 -5.07 6.73 -1.84
N SER A 32 -4.70 5.45 -1.68
CA SER A 32 -3.42 5.07 -1.11
C SER A 32 -2.25 5.48 -1.99
N GLU A 33 -1.15 5.82 -1.35
CA GLU A 33 0.13 6.07 -2.01
C GLU A 33 1.22 5.33 -1.27
N VAL A 34 2.30 5.01 -1.98
CA VAL A 34 3.49 4.41 -1.39
C VAL A 34 4.43 5.52 -0.93
N ILE A 35 4.92 5.40 0.30
CA ILE A 35 5.94 6.31 0.83
C ILE A 35 7.29 5.89 0.24
N LEU A 36 7.97 6.80 -0.45
CA LEU A 36 9.16 6.47 -1.23
C LEU A 36 10.45 6.33 -0.42
N GLU A 37 10.51 6.91 0.76
CA GLU A 37 11.74 6.99 1.55
C GLU A 37 11.76 5.99 2.71
N VAL A 38 11.32 4.76 2.47
CA VAL A 38 11.28 3.72 3.50
C VAL A 38 12.03 2.47 3.06
N ASP A 39 12.44 1.68 4.05
CA ASP A 39 13.08 0.40 3.78
C ASP A 39 12.00 -0.65 3.55
N TYR A 40 11.80 -1.01 2.29
CA TYR A 40 10.80 -2.01 1.94
C TYR A 40 11.14 -3.40 2.44
N LYS A 41 12.42 -3.71 2.63
CA LYS A 41 12.83 -5.01 3.17
C LYS A 41 12.41 -5.17 4.62
N GLU A 42 12.57 -4.13 5.43
CA GLU A 42 12.15 -4.16 6.83
C GLU A 42 10.64 -4.26 6.96
N ASN A 43 9.91 -3.73 5.99
CA ASN A 43 8.46 -3.70 6.01
C ASN A 43 7.82 -4.79 5.15
N LYS A 44 8.59 -5.79 4.73
CA LYS A 44 8.14 -6.83 3.82
C LYS A 44 6.85 -7.52 4.30
N ALA A 45 6.80 -7.89 5.58
CA ALA A 45 5.62 -8.58 6.13
C ALA A 45 4.37 -7.69 6.07
N GLY A 46 4.51 -6.42 6.42
CA GLY A 46 3.40 -5.46 6.35
C GLY A 46 2.93 -5.22 4.93
N ILE A 47 3.87 -5.08 3.99
CA ILE A 47 3.56 -4.93 2.57
C ILE A 47 2.80 -6.15 2.06
N GLN A 48 3.26 -7.34 2.41
CA GLN A 48 2.62 -8.59 2.01
C GLN A 48 1.18 -8.66 2.54
N LYS A 49 0.96 -8.29 3.80
CA LYS A 49 -0.37 -8.25 4.38
C LYS A 49 -1.27 -7.25 3.68
N ALA A 50 -0.73 -6.08 3.32
CA ALA A 50 -1.50 -5.08 2.59
C ALA A 50 -1.94 -5.60 1.23
N VAL A 51 -1.06 -6.27 0.51
CA VAL A 51 -1.38 -6.88 -0.79
C VAL A 51 -2.48 -7.91 -0.64
N GLU A 52 -2.36 -8.79 0.36
CA GLU A 52 -3.32 -9.87 0.58
C GLU A 52 -4.69 -9.38 1.03
N ASN A 53 -4.75 -8.26 1.73
CA ASN A 53 -5.98 -7.75 2.30
C ASN A 53 -6.63 -6.62 1.49
N CYS A 54 -6.03 -6.21 0.39
CA CYS A 54 -6.64 -5.19 -0.46
C CYS A 54 -7.87 -5.80 -1.17
N PRO A 55 -9.08 -5.28 -0.90
CA PRO A 55 -10.31 -5.89 -1.44
C PRO A 55 -10.44 -5.75 -2.95
N VAL A 56 -9.73 -4.81 -3.55
CA VAL A 56 -9.77 -4.57 -5.00
C VAL A 56 -8.46 -4.93 -5.68
N GLN A 57 -7.53 -5.48 -4.93
CA GLN A 57 -6.21 -5.88 -5.42
C GLN A 57 -5.48 -4.76 -6.17
N ALA A 58 -5.57 -3.56 -5.62
CA ALA A 58 -4.92 -2.38 -6.19
C ALA A 58 -3.42 -2.35 -5.90
N ILE A 59 -2.94 -3.16 -4.96
CA ILE A 59 -1.55 -3.17 -4.52
C ILE A 59 -0.84 -4.38 -5.11
N SER A 60 0.32 -4.13 -5.69
CA SER A 60 1.18 -5.18 -6.21
C SER A 60 2.62 -4.92 -5.80
N VAL A 61 3.47 -5.92 -5.94
CA VAL A 61 4.91 -5.80 -5.67
C VAL A 61 5.69 -6.26 -6.89
N GLU A 62 6.78 -5.57 -7.13
CA GLU A 62 7.71 -5.92 -8.21
C GLU A 62 9.00 -6.51 -7.68
#